data_8127ec6dfd19337be8b4c1d912625f1c
#
_entry.id   8127ec6dfd19337be8b4c1d912625f1c
#
_cell.length_a   1.000
_cell.length_b   1.000
_cell.length_c   1.000
_cell.angle_alpha   90.00
_cell.angle_beta   90.00
_cell.angle_gamma   90.00
#
_symmetry.space_group_name_H-M   'P 1'
#
loop_
_entity.id
_entity.type
_entity.pdbx_description
1 polymer ?
#
loop_
_entity_poly.entity_id
_entity_poly.type
_entity_poly.pdbx_seq_one_letter_code
_entity_poly.pdbx_strand_id
1 'polypeptide(L)'
;MEAHFYNVNISWKQDRKGEMSSPELSQSVEIATPPQFPKGMENIWSPEHLFTAAVSSCLMTTFLAIAENSRLESVNFECSSKGKLEQVEGKFLMTEVILEPVVTIENESDREKAERVLQKSEANCLISNSVKSKITMIPQIKLM
;
A
#
# COMPACT_ATOMS: atom_id res chain seq x y z
N MET A 1 17.17 -5.19 16.44
CA MET A 1 15.79 -5.51 16.88
C MET A 1 15.51 -6.99 16.69
N GLU A 2 14.72 -7.54 17.57
CA GLU A 2 14.31 -8.93 17.43
C GLU A 2 13.35 -9.10 16.23
N ALA A 3 13.34 -10.32 15.67
CA ALA A 3 12.42 -10.63 14.58
C ALA A 3 10.97 -10.64 15.08
N HIS A 4 10.07 -10.16 14.25
CA HIS A 4 8.62 -10.19 14.51
C HIS A 4 7.94 -11.01 13.42
N PHE A 5 6.88 -11.70 13.79
CA PHE A 5 6.12 -12.55 12.88
C PHE A 5 4.68 -12.07 12.79
N TYR A 6 4.14 -12.11 11.58
CA TYR A 6 2.75 -11.73 11.29
C TYR A 6 2.07 -12.92 10.66
N ASN A 7 1.03 -13.44 11.29
CA ASN A 7 0.42 -14.70 10.90
C ASN A 7 -0.83 -14.48 10.05
N VAL A 8 -0.92 -15.19 8.95
CA VAL A 8 -2.07 -15.14 8.04
C VAL A 8 -2.45 -16.55 7.65
N ASN A 9 -3.75 -16.86 7.73
CA ASN A 9 -4.30 -18.13 7.33
C ASN A 9 -5.19 -17.92 6.11
N ILE A 10 -5.10 -18.82 5.14
CA ILE A 10 -5.93 -18.81 3.94
C ILE A 10 -6.66 -20.14 3.87
N SER A 11 -7.97 -20.10 3.62
CA SER A 11 -8.74 -21.33 3.35
C SER A 11 -9.59 -21.14 2.11
N TRP A 12 -9.54 -22.13 1.23
CA TRP A 12 -10.38 -22.15 0.02
C TRP A 12 -11.83 -22.42 0.41
N LYS A 13 -12.76 -21.70 -0.22
CA LYS A 13 -14.19 -21.86 0.04
C LYS A 13 -14.91 -22.49 -1.15
N GLN A 14 -14.89 -21.81 -2.30
CA GLN A 14 -15.53 -22.30 -3.52
C GLN A 14 -14.98 -21.55 -4.73
N ASP A 15 -15.08 -22.15 -5.91
CA ASP A 15 -14.61 -21.54 -7.16
C ASP A 15 -13.18 -21.02 -7.05
N ARG A 16 -12.96 -19.72 -7.25
CA ARG A 16 -11.64 -19.08 -7.07
C ARG A 16 -11.61 -18.20 -5.82
N LYS A 17 -12.49 -18.45 -4.89
CA LYS A 17 -12.66 -17.64 -3.67
C LYS A 17 -12.21 -18.39 -2.44
N GLY A 18 -11.53 -17.70 -1.56
CA GLY A 18 -11.17 -18.16 -0.25
C GLY A 18 -11.41 -17.09 0.80
N GLU A 19 -10.95 -17.40 2.00
CA GLU A 19 -11.05 -16.48 3.13
C GLU A 19 -9.68 -16.33 3.78
N MET A 20 -9.32 -15.10 4.04
CA MET A 20 -8.08 -14.73 4.72
C MET A 20 -8.42 -14.32 6.14
N SER A 21 -7.67 -14.83 7.09
CA SER A 21 -7.84 -14.52 8.50
C SER A 21 -6.50 -14.50 9.22
N SER A 22 -6.49 -14.03 10.45
CA SER A 22 -5.30 -14.03 11.28
C SER A 22 -5.70 -14.27 12.74
N PRO A 23 -4.91 -15.06 13.49
CA PRO A 23 -5.16 -15.23 14.92
C PRO A 23 -4.96 -13.92 15.70
N GLU A 24 -4.25 -12.93 15.10
CA GLU A 24 -4.01 -11.62 15.72
C GLU A 24 -5.11 -10.61 15.44
N LEU A 25 -6.02 -10.89 14.49
CA LEU A 25 -7.00 -9.93 14.00
C LEU A 25 -8.40 -10.51 14.09
N SER A 26 -9.37 -9.65 14.37
CA SER A 26 -10.78 -10.07 14.50
C SER A 26 -11.52 -10.15 13.17
N GLN A 27 -11.04 -9.45 12.14
CA GLN A 27 -11.70 -9.40 10.84
C GLN A 27 -11.17 -10.45 9.89
N SER A 28 -12.09 -11.09 9.16
CA SER A 28 -11.77 -11.96 8.04
C SER A 28 -12.13 -11.24 6.75
N VAL A 29 -11.38 -11.52 5.69
CA VAL A 29 -11.56 -10.87 4.38
C VAL A 29 -11.64 -11.94 3.32
N GLU A 30 -12.63 -11.82 2.42
CA GLU A 30 -12.69 -12.68 1.24
C GLU A 30 -11.60 -12.31 0.26
N ILE A 31 -11.04 -13.32 -0.40
CA ILE A 31 -9.96 -13.16 -1.37
C ILE A 31 -10.27 -14.03 -2.59
N ALA A 32 -10.02 -13.52 -3.78
CA ALA A 32 -10.29 -14.27 -5.00
C ALA A 32 -9.33 -13.88 -6.12
N THR A 33 -9.25 -14.75 -7.13
CA THR A 33 -8.59 -14.41 -8.39
C THR A 33 -9.29 -13.21 -9.02
N PRO A 34 -8.56 -12.19 -9.50
CA PRO A 34 -9.20 -11.01 -10.09
C PRO A 34 -9.79 -11.29 -11.47
N PRO A 35 -10.75 -10.45 -11.94
CA PRO A 35 -11.49 -10.72 -13.19
C PRO A 35 -10.64 -10.82 -14.44
N GLN A 36 -9.43 -10.28 -14.44
CA GLN A 36 -8.53 -10.32 -15.59
C GLN A 36 -8.00 -11.72 -15.89
N PHE A 37 -8.14 -12.65 -14.97
CA PHE A 37 -7.73 -14.04 -15.16
C PHE A 37 -8.94 -14.95 -15.37
N PRO A 38 -8.76 -16.12 -16.03
CA PRO A 38 -9.86 -17.07 -16.22
C PRO A 38 -10.50 -17.46 -14.89
N LYS A 39 -11.84 -17.45 -14.86
CA LYS A 39 -12.66 -17.74 -13.68
C LYS A 39 -12.49 -16.75 -12.53
N GLY A 40 -11.90 -15.58 -12.81
CA GLY A 40 -11.77 -14.51 -11.85
C GLY A 40 -13.13 -13.98 -11.39
N MET A 41 -13.16 -13.37 -10.22
CA MET A 41 -14.39 -12.94 -9.56
C MET A 41 -14.35 -11.44 -9.27
N GLU A 42 -15.44 -10.75 -9.62
CA GLU A 42 -15.58 -9.32 -9.37
C GLU A 42 -15.97 -9.04 -7.92
N ASN A 43 -15.69 -7.83 -7.48
CA ASN A 43 -16.11 -7.31 -6.17
C ASN A 43 -15.48 -8.02 -4.96
N ILE A 44 -14.36 -8.67 -5.16
CA ILE A 44 -13.63 -9.35 -4.10
C ILE A 44 -12.16 -8.92 -4.18
N TRP A 45 -11.56 -8.70 -3.02
CA TRP A 45 -10.13 -8.41 -2.94
C TRP A 45 -9.32 -9.55 -3.58
N SER A 46 -8.26 -9.19 -4.29
CA SER A 46 -7.36 -10.16 -4.91
C SER A 46 -5.96 -10.05 -4.29
N PRO A 47 -5.10 -11.06 -4.51
CA PRO A 47 -3.69 -10.94 -4.10
C PRO A 47 -3.02 -9.69 -4.68
N GLU A 48 -3.37 -9.31 -5.91
CA GLU A 48 -2.81 -8.14 -6.58
C GLU A 48 -3.24 -6.84 -5.89
N HIS A 49 -4.50 -6.77 -5.45
CA HIS A 49 -4.97 -5.65 -4.65
C HIS A 49 -4.26 -5.60 -3.29
N LEU A 50 -4.10 -6.76 -2.65
CA LEU A 50 -3.43 -6.83 -1.34
C LEU A 50 -1.96 -6.43 -1.43
N PHE A 51 -1.29 -6.84 -2.49
CA PHE A 51 0.09 -6.45 -2.75
C PHE A 51 0.20 -4.91 -2.86
N THR A 52 -0.66 -4.32 -3.68
CA THR A 52 -0.72 -2.87 -3.87
C THR A 52 -1.07 -2.15 -2.57
N ALA A 53 -2.04 -2.70 -1.82
CA ALA A 53 -2.45 -2.13 -0.54
C ALA A 53 -1.33 -2.17 0.50
N ALA A 54 -0.53 -3.24 0.51
CA ALA A 54 0.60 -3.34 1.43
C ALA A 54 1.60 -2.21 1.20
N VAL A 55 1.92 -1.91 -0.07
CA VAL A 55 2.83 -0.83 -0.42
C VAL A 55 2.26 0.52 -0.02
N SER A 56 0.99 0.80 -0.39
CA SER A 56 0.40 2.11 -0.12
C SER A 56 0.10 2.34 1.36
N SER A 57 -0.35 1.33 2.07
CA SER A 57 -0.61 1.47 3.51
C SER A 57 0.68 1.66 4.30
N CYS A 58 1.77 1.02 3.86
CA CYS A 58 3.07 1.23 4.49
C CYS A 58 3.56 2.66 4.29
N LEU A 59 3.32 3.26 3.12
CA LEU A 59 3.63 4.68 2.91
C LEU A 59 2.89 5.54 3.93
N MET A 60 1.60 5.28 4.14
CA MET A 60 0.80 6.03 5.11
C MET A 60 1.34 5.89 6.53
N THR A 61 1.57 4.67 6.99
CA THR A 61 2.02 4.46 8.36
C THR A 61 3.42 5.04 8.61
N THR A 62 4.30 4.93 7.62
CA THR A 62 5.64 5.53 7.70
C THR A 62 5.56 7.05 7.68
N PHE A 63 4.70 7.61 6.82
CA PHE A 63 4.46 9.06 6.77
C PHE A 63 3.99 9.59 8.14
N LEU A 64 3.01 8.92 8.74
CA LEU A 64 2.47 9.37 10.03
C LEU A 64 3.55 9.38 11.12
N ALA A 65 4.40 8.37 11.15
CA ALA A 65 5.49 8.29 12.13
C ALA A 65 6.52 9.40 11.92
N ILE A 66 6.93 9.63 10.68
CA ILE A 66 7.93 10.66 10.36
C ILE A 66 7.35 12.05 10.54
N ALA A 67 6.08 12.25 10.16
CA ALA A 67 5.39 13.53 10.34
C ALA A 67 5.35 13.91 11.82
N GLU A 68 5.00 12.97 12.69
CA GLU A 68 4.98 13.18 14.13
C GLU A 68 6.38 13.57 14.64
N ASN A 69 7.41 12.82 14.27
CA ASN A 69 8.79 13.09 14.67
C ASN A 69 9.30 14.44 14.14
N SER A 70 8.80 14.88 13.01
CA SER A 70 9.18 16.15 12.38
C SER A 70 8.30 17.31 12.82
N ARG A 71 7.34 17.06 13.72
CA ARG A 71 6.37 18.06 14.19
C ARG A 71 5.56 18.67 13.05
N LEU A 72 5.24 17.86 12.06
CA LEU A 72 4.29 18.24 11.01
C LEU A 72 2.92 17.87 11.50
N GLU A 73 2.18 18.85 11.99
CA GLU A 73 0.88 18.66 12.63
C GLU A 73 -0.25 19.16 11.73
N SER A 74 -1.49 18.81 12.09
CA SER A 74 -2.71 19.26 11.41
C SER A 74 -2.67 18.97 9.91
N VAL A 75 -2.27 17.76 9.56
CA VAL A 75 -2.24 17.31 8.16
C VAL A 75 -3.26 16.21 7.92
N ASN A 76 -3.69 16.09 6.67
CA ASN A 76 -4.46 14.95 6.21
C ASN A 76 -3.63 14.20 5.16
N PHE A 77 -3.84 12.89 5.08
CA PHE A 77 -3.14 12.03 4.13
C PHE A 77 -4.15 11.16 3.39
N GLU A 78 -4.10 11.19 2.07
CA GLU A 78 -4.85 10.28 1.22
C GLU A 78 -3.89 9.75 0.15
N CYS A 79 -4.13 8.53 -0.31
CA CYS A 79 -3.28 7.96 -1.35
C CYS A 79 -4.10 7.07 -2.27
N SER A 80 -4.07 7.39 -3.56
CA SER A 80 -4.55 6.49 -4.61
C SER A 80 -3.34 5.73 -5.15
N SER A 81 -3.52 4.44 -5.42
CA SER A 81 -2.41 3.61 -5.85
C SER A 81 -2.83 2.70 -7.00
N LYS A 82 -1.88 2.38 -7.85
CA LYS A 82 -2.08 1.45 -8.96
C LYS A 82 -0.98 0.40 -8.92
N GLY A 83 -1.37 -0.87 -8.88
CA GLY A 83 -0.43 -1.96 -9.06
C GLY A 83 -0.49 -2.42 -10.51
N LYS A 84 0.65 -2.45 -11.17
CA LYS A 84 0.75 -2.81 -12.57
C LYS A 84 1.15 -4.28 -12.72
N LEU A 85 0.28 -5.05 -13.36
CA LEU A 85 0.53 -6.45 -13.67
C LEU A 85 0.95 -6.55 -15.13
N GLU A 86 2.06 -7.22 -15.38
CA GLU A 86 2.56 -7.45 -16.73
C GLU A 86 3.08 -8.87 -16.86
N GLN A 87 3.13 -9.35 -18.09
CA GLN A 87 3.82 -10.60 -18.40
C GLN A 87 5.23 -10.26 -18.87
N VAL A 88 6.23 -10.78 -18.17
CA VAL A 88 7.65 -10.55 -18.47
C VAL A 88 8.32 -11.90 -18.60
N GLU A 89 8.86 -12.17 -19.80
CA GLU A 89 9.53 -13.44 -20.12
C GLU A 89 8.67 -14.65 -19.76
N GLY A 90 7.37 -14.58 -20.08
CA GLY A 90 6.41 -15.65 -19.85
C GLY A 90 5.85 -15.76 -18.43
N LYS A 91 6.24 -14.87 -17.53
CA LYS A 91 5.77 -14.88 -16.14
C LYS A 91 4.96 -13.62 -15.84
N PHE A 92 3.90 -13.79 -15.03
CA PHE A 92 3.15 -12.64 -14.54
C PHE A 92 3.88 -12.03 -13.35
N LEU A 93 4.08 -10.73 -13.41
CA LEU A 93 4.77 -9.98 -12.36
C LEU A 93 4.05 -8.67 -12.07
N MET A 94 4.04 -8.30 -10.80
CA MET A 94 3.68 -6.94 -10.42
C MET A 94 4.93 -6.08 -10.66
N THR A 95 4.98 -5.40 -11.79
CA THR A 95 6.20 -4.72 -12.24
C THR A 95 6.37 -3.34 -11.66
N GLU A 96 5.26 -2.69 -11.30
CA GLU A 96 5.32 -1.32 -10.78
C GLU A 96 4.15 -1.07 -9.85
N VAL A 97 4.39 -0.29 -8.80
CA VAL A 97 3.32 0.28 -7.98
C VAL A 97 3.47 1.80 -8.04
N ILE A 98 2.42 2.46 -8.49
CA ILE A 98 2.37 3.92 -8.61
C ILE A 98 1.58 4.45 -7.42
N LEU A 99 2.22 5.29 -6.62
CA LEU A 99 1.63 5.89 -5.43
C LEU A 99 1.34 7.37 -5.71
N GLU A 100 0.12 7.79 -5.47
CA GLU A 100 -0.31 9.17 -5.67
C GLU A 100 -0.82 9.75 -4.36
N PRO A 101 0.07 10.00 -3.39
CA PRO A 101 -0.34 10.55 -2.11
C PRO A 101 -0.69 12.02 -2.21
N VAL A 102 -1.72 12.42 -1.49
CA VAL A 102 -2.13 13.81 -1.34
C VAL A 102 -2.04 14.16 0.14
N VAL A 103 -1.16 15.07 0.47
CA VAL A 103 -1.00 15.58 1.83
C VAL A 103 -1.62 16.98 1.87
N THR A 104 -2.60 17.16 2.74
CA THR A 104 -3.25 18.45 2.93
C THR A 104 -2.67 19.10 4.18
N ILE A 105 -2.21 20.34 4.05
CA ILE A 105 -1.59 21.11 5.13
C ILE A 105 -2.46 22.31 5.49
N GLU A 106 -2.35 22.76 6.73
CA GLU A 106 -3.08 23.93 7.23
C GLU A 106 -2.37 25.25 6.90
N ASN A 107 -1.04 25.24 6.97
CA ASN A 107 -0.22 26.44 6.78
C ASN A 107 0.71 26.25 5.59
N GLU A 108 0.75 27.24 4.72
CA GLU A 108 1.64 27.22 3.54
C GLU A 108 3.11 27.09 3.95
N SER A 109 3.47 27.60 5.12
CA SER A 109 4.83 27.48 5.65
C SER A 109 5.28 26.05 5.92
N ASP A 110 4.34 25.10 5.97
CA ASP A 110 4.66 23.66 6.17
C ASP A 110 4.91 22.91 4.85
N ARG A 111 4.75 23.54 3.70
CA ARG A 111 4.85 22.86 2.40
C ARG A 111 6.18 22.14 2.20
N GLU A 112 7.29 22.83 2.41
CA GLU A 112 8.61 22.22 2.25
C GLU A 112 8.84 21.07 3.21
N LYS A 113 8.39 21.22 4.46
CA LYS A 113 8.48 20.15 5.46
C LYS A 113 7.65 18.95 5.04
N ALA A 114 6.43 19.17 4.56
CA ALA A 114 5.55 18.09 4.09
C ALA A 114 6.19 17.33 2.92
N GLU A 115 6.79 18.03 1.99
CA GLU A 115 7.51 17.43 0.87
C GLU A 115 8.69 16.56 1.35
N ARG A 116 9.49 17.08 2.26
CA ARG A 116 10.62 16.33 2.83
C ARG A 116 10.18 15.11 3.60
N VAL A 117 9.12 15.24 4.41
CA VAL A 117 8.57 14.12 5.17
C VAL A 117 8.08 13.03 4.21
N LEU A 118 7.41 13.42 3.15
CA LEU A 118 6.88 12.46 2.17
C LEU A 118 8.01 11.74 1.42
N GLN A 119 9.06 12.46 1.00
CA GLN A 119 10.22 11.86 0.34
C GLN A 119 10.95 10.89 1.27
N LYS A 120 11.13 11.27 2.53
CA LYS A 120 11.75 10.42 3.53
C LYS A 120 10.92 9.18 3.83
N SER A 121 9.59 9.34 3.82
CA SER A 121 8.67 8.23 4.05
C SER A 121 8.78 7.18 2.95
N GLU A 122 8.82 7.61 1.69
CA GLU A 122 8.97 6.70 0.56
C GLU A 122 10.30 5.95 0.63
N ALA A 123 11.39 6.65 0.93
CA ALA A 123 12.72 6.04 1.02
C ALA A 123 12.83 5.02 2.15
N ASN A 124 12.06 5.19 3.21
CA ASN A 124 12.11 4.33 4.41
C ASN A 124 10.94 3.34 4.52
N CYS A 125 10.11 3.25 3.50
CA CYS A 125 8.96 2.34 3.51
C CYS A 125 9.45 0.89 3.43
N LEU A 126 9.26 0.13 4.51
CA LEU A 126 9.80 -1.22 4.61
C LEU A 126 9.22 -2.18 3.55
N ILE A 127 7.94 -2.04 3.22
CA ILE A 127 7.32 -2.90 2.20
C ILE A 127 7.89 -2.56 0.82
N SER A 128 7.99 -1.26 0.48
CA SER A 128 8.58 -0.85 -0.80
C SER A 128 10.02 -1.35 -0.95
N ASN A 129 10.78 -1.34 0.14
CA ASN A 129 12.16 -1.82 0.14
C ASN A 129 12.26 -3.35 0.07
N SER A 130 11.15 -4.05 0.25
CA SER A 130 11.10 -5.53 0.27
C SER A 130 10.60 -6.16 -1.02
N VAL A 131 10.14 -5.35 -1.98
CA VAL A 131 9.57 -5.87 -3.24
C VAL A 131 10.51 -5.59 -4.41
N LYS A 132 10.34 -6.38 -5.48
CA LYS A 132 11.12 -6.20 -6.72
C LYS A 132 10.48 -5.17 -7.65
N SER A 133 9.21 -4.87 -7.45
CA SER A 133 8.47 -3.91 -8.27
C SER A 133 9.12 -2.54 -8.19
N LYS A 134 9.10 -1.81 -9.31
CA LYS A 134 9.45 -0.39 -9.30
C LYS A 134 8.38 0.37 -8.51
N ILE A 135 8.80 1.20 -7.59
CA ILE A 135 7.88 2.05 -6.82
C ILE A 135 8.03 3.49 -7.35
N THR A 136 6.93 4.03 -7.84
CA THR A 136 6.88 5.39 -8.38
C THR A 136 5.94 6.20 -7.50
N MET A 137 6.41 7.33 -6.99
CA MET A 137 5.59 8.22 -6.19
C MET A 137 5.37 9.54 -6.93
N ILE A 138 4.10 9.93 -7.06
CA ILE A 138 3.68 11.18 -7.68
C ILE A 138 2.93 11.97 -6.60
N PRO A 139 3.64 12.77 -5.80
CA PRO A 139 3.05 13.43 -4.64
C PRO A 139 2.34 14.72 -4.99
N GLN A 140 1.37 15.08 -4.16
CA GLN A 140 0.70 16.37 -4.21
C GLN A 140 0.56 16.92 -2.80
N ILE A 141 0.92 18.17 -2.62
CA ILE A 141 0.70 18.88 -1.36
C ILE A 141 -0.39 19.93 -1.62
N LYS A 142 -1.42 19.91 -0.80
CA LYS A 142 -2.55 20.85 -0.91
C LYS A 142 -2.62 21.71 0.35
N LEU A 143 -3.00 22.96 0.16
CA LEU A 143 -3.39 23.82 1.28
C LEU A 143 -4.88 23.61 1.54
N MET A 144 -5.28 23.57 2.80
CA MET A 144 -6.67 23.48 3.23
C MET A 144 -7.50 24.68 2.77
#